data_1426fdb8295d80c0e97148fc906a1bb0
#
_entry.id   1426fdb8295d80c0e97148fc906a1bb0
#
_cell.length_a   1.000
_cell.length_b   1.000
_cell.length_c   1.000
_cell.angle_alpha   90.00
_cell.angle_beta   90.00
_cell.angle_gamma   90.00
#
_symmetry.space_group_name_H-M   'P 1'
#
loop_
_entity.id
_entity.type
_entity.pdbx_description
1 polymer ?
#
loop_
_entity_poly.entity_id
_entity_poly.type
_entity_poly.pdbx_seq_one_letter_code
_entity_poly.pdbx_strand_id
1 'polypeptide(L)'
;MKKYFSVGEAAKAVHTTSETLRHYDRIGLVKPSKKDEWTNYRYYTQQDIVRLNTVRALQLMDLPLQEIKKVLEYDDLEKIVDFLAQAEKKADEKMAALQYSKSKIQLAKADYEKKLQAQQKQQKLDGTFLKEYPERVILLSDTLEEPTLDNLWNYLSHFYEKVPPALKEQFYFEDLAGIYTENGITRLFAVCVRYVDMDGLKVLPKGRYLCANCTEENRKQTLEELVHIVQTKYGVEPTFTVQLIVVSGILHWNYEVQVYIES
;
A
#
# COMPACT_ATOMS: atom_id res chain seq x y z
N MET A 1 11.13 -20.67 -44.58
CA MET A 1 10.68 -19.56 -43.72
C MET A 1 9.42 -18.94 -44.35
N LYS A 2 8.38 -18.67 -43.54
CA LYS A 2 7.15 -18.05 -44.03
C LYS A 2 7.45 -16.60 -44.41
N LYS A 3 7.15 -16.20 -45.63
CA LYS A 3 7.49 -14.86 -46.12
C LYS A 3 6.54 -13.79 -45.57
N TYR A 4 5.30 -14.16 -45.27
CA TYR A 4 4.24 -13.26 -44.79
C TYR A 4 3.38 -13.93 -43.72
N PHE A 5 2.95 -13.15 -42.75
CA PHE A 5 2.01 -13.51 -41.69
C PHE A 5 0.70 -12.75 -41.95
N SER A 6 -0.42 -13.41 -41.88
CA SER A 6 -1.72 -12.73 -41.81
C SER A 6 -1.84 -11.89 -40.52
N VAL A 7 -2.78 -10.93 -40.47
CA VAL A 7 -3.00 -10.11 -39.28
C VAL A 7 -3.27 -10.96 -38.03
N GLY A 8 -3.98 -12.09 -38.16
CA GLY A 8 -4.23 -13.03 -37.05
C GLY A 8 -2.99 -13.77 -36.56
N GLU A 9 -2.14 -14.22 -37.53
CA GLU A 9 -0.87 -14.89 -37.19
C GLU A 9 0.13 -13.91 -36.57
N ALA A 10 0.24 -12.70 -37.12
CA ALA A 10 1.07 -11.64 -36.56
C ALA A 10 0.61 -11.27 -35.13
N ALA A 11 -0.70 -11.11 -34.91
CA ALA A 11 -1.26 -10.82 -33.60
C ALA A 11 -0.92 -11.91 -32.57
N LYS A 12 -1.04 -13.20 -32.95
CA LYS A 12 -0.64 -14.34 -32.10
C LYS A 12 0.85 -14.33 -31.81
N ALA A 13 1.69 -14.05 -32.83
CA ALA A 13 3.14 -14.04 -32.66
C ALA A 13 3.64 -12.99 -31.67
N VAL A 14 2.94 -11.86 -31.56
CA VAL A 14 3.28 -10.78 -30.64
C VAL A 14 2.31 -10.69 -29.44
N HIS A 15 1.52 -11.73 -29.19
CA HIS A 15 0.58 -11.84 -28.09
C HIS A 15 -0.35 -10.64 -27.94
N THR A 16 -0.98 -10.21 -29.03
CA THR A 16 -1.95 -9.12 -29.08
C THR A 16 -3.19 -9.50 -29.89
N THR A 17 -4.08 -8.55 -30.16
CA THR A 17 -5.28 -8.79 -30.96
C THR A 17 -5.12 -8.28 -32.39
N SER A 18 -5.86 -8.87 -33.32
CA SER A 18 -5.91 -8.38 -34.72
C SER A 18 -6.42 -6.93 -34.79
N GLU A 19 -7.30 -6.54 -33.87
CA GLU A 19 -7.82 -5.16 -33.81
C GLU A 19 -6.73 -4.17 -33.36
N THR A 20 -5.89 -4.55 -32.41
CA THR A 20 -4.72 -3.74 -32.00
C THR A 20 -3.79 -3.51 -33.19
N LEU A 21 -3.50 -4.54 -33.99
CA LEU A 21 -2.65 -4.37 -35.19
C LEU A 21 -3.31 -3.49 -36.25
N ARG A 22 -4.62 -3.58 -36.44
CA ARG A 22 -5.36 -2.66 -37.33
C ARG A 22 -5.34 -1.23 -36.80
N HIS A 23 -5.38 -1.06 -35.48
CA HIS A 23 -5.24 0.26 -34.86
C HIS A 23 -3.83 0.82 -35.10
N TYR A 24 -2.79 0.03 -34.92
CA TYR A 24 -1.39 0.45 -35.18
C TYR A 24 -1.17 0.86 -36.64
N ASP A 25 -1.79 0.14 -37.60
CA ASP A 25 -1.80 0.54 -39.02
C ASP A 25 -2.50 1.89 -39.23
N ARG A 26 -3.69 2.10 -38.61
CA ARG A 26 -4.44 3.36 -38.73
C ARG A 26 -3.68 4.58 -38.23
N ILE A 27 -2.99 4.45 -37.08
CA ILE A 27 -2.20 5.57 -36.50
C ILE A 27 -0.80 5.67 -37.10
N GLY A 28 -0.45 4.77 -38.00
CA GLY A 28 0.85 4.75 -38.67
C GLY A 28 2.01 4.36 -37.74
N LEU A 29 1.75 3.62 -36.66
CA LEU A 29 2.77 3.13 -35.71
C LEU A 29 3.56 1.96 -36.31
N VAL A 30 2.86 0.95 -36.80
CA VAL A 30 3.43 -0.16 -37.57
C VAL A 30 2.49 -0.47 -38.73
N LYS A 31 2.96 -0.23 -39.94
CA LYS A 31 2.21 -0.53 -41.18
C LYS A 31 2.51 -1.96 -41.64
N PRO A 32 1.51 -2.69 -42.19
CA PRO A 32 1.77 -3.98 -42.79
C PRO A 32 2.65 -3.82 -44.03
N SER A 33 3.60 -4.72 -44.24
CA SER A 33 4.48 -4.72 -45.42
C SER A 33 3.74 -4.97 -46.74
N LYS A 34 2.55 -5.59 -46.67
CA LYS A 34 1.67 -5.78 -47.81
C LYS A 34 0.21 -5.64 -47.41
N LYS A 35 -0.56 -4.95 -48.24
CA LYS A 35 -2.02 -4.84 -48.11
C LYS A 35 -2.62 -5.26 -49.44
N ASP A 36 -3.60 -6.13 -49.40
CA ASP A 36 -4.31 -6.57 -50.57
C ASP A 36 -5.27 -5.48 -51.03
N GLU A 37 -5.21 -5.06 -52.27
CA GLU A 37 -5.98 -3.92 -52.80
C GLU A 37 -7.48 -4.20 -52.90
N TRP A 38 -7.91 -5.46 -53.07
CA TRP A 38 -9.30 -5.84 -53.23
C TRP A 38 -9.97 -6.18 -51.91
N THR A 39 -9.29 -6.90 -51.05
CA THR A 39 -9.84 -7.40 -49.78
C THR A 39 -9.43 -6.56 -48.56
N ASN A 40 -8.53 -5.60 -48.76
CA ASN A 40 -7.90 -4.83 -47.64
C ASN A 40 -7.20 -5.70 -46.62
N TYR A 41 -6.86 -6.96 -46.97
CA TYR A 41 -6.21 -7.90 -46.06
C TYR A 41 -4.77 -7.51 -45.82
N ARG A 42 -4.34 -7.58 -44.54
CA ARG A 42 -3.02 -7.13 -44.07
C ARG A 42 -2.07 -8.29 -43.91
N TYR A 43 -0.86 -8.13 -44.43
CA TYR A 43 0.23 -9.11 -44.32
C TYR A 43 1.47 -8.44 -43.76
N TYR A 44 2.09 -9.13 -42.78
CA TYR A 44 3.24 -8.67 -42.05
C TYR A 44 4.44 -9.57 -42.36
N THR A 45 5.65 -9.01 -42.42
CA THR A 45 6.92 -9.73 -42.56
C THR A 45 7.52 -10.04 -41.19
N GLN A 46 8.61 -10.81 -41.18
CA GLN A 46 9.37 -11.06 -39.96
C GLN A 46 9.91 -9.76 -39.33
N GLN A 47 10.29 -8.77 -40.14
CA GLN A 47 10.72 -7.46 -39.66
C GLN A 47 9.59 -6.69 -39.00
N ASP A 48 8.37 -6.78 -39.53
CA ASP A 48 7.20 -6.16 -38.88
C ASP A 48 6.92 -6.82 -37.52
N ILE A 49 7.10 -8.15 -37.41
CA ILE A 49 6.98 -8.86 -36.13
C ILE A 49 7.98 -8.35 -35.09
N VAL A 50 9.25 -8.16 -35.50
CA VAL A 50 10.28 -7.56 -34.63
C VAL A 50 9.84 -6.15 -34.18
N ARG A 51 9.40 -5.31 -35.12
CA ARG A 51 8.95 -3.95 -34.83
C ARG A 51 7.74 -3.93 -33.90
N LEU A 52 6.79 -4.84 -34.08
CA LEU A 52 5.65 -5.01 -33.17
C LEU A 52 6.06 -5.44 -31.76
N ASN A 53 7.04 -6.34 -31.65
CA ASN A 53 7.58 -6.74 -30.35
C ASN A 53 8.29 -5.57 -29.65
N THR A 54 9.01 -4.72 -30.40
CA THR A 54 9.60 -3.48 -29.87
C THR A 54 8.51 -2.54 -29.33
N VAL A 55 7.43 -2.31 -30.10
CA VAL A 55 6.29 -1.52 -29.63
C VAL A 55 5.77 -2.05 -28.30
N ARG A 56 5.59 -3.37 -28.19
CA ARG A 56 5.08 -4.00 -26.99
C ARG A 56 6.03 -3.84 -25.79
N ALA A 57 7.33 -4.03 -26.02
CA ALA A 57 8.32 -3.83 -24.95
C ALA A 57 8.29 -2.38 -24.43
N LEU A 58 8.18 -1.40 -25.33
CA LEU A 58 8.09 0.01 -24.96
C LEU A 58 6.77 0.35 -24.24
N GLN A 59 5.66 -0.31 -24.58
CA GLN A 59 4.40 -0.16 -23.84
C GLN A 59 4.48 -0.72 -22.41
N LEU A 60 5.25 -1.77 -22.17
CA LEU A 60 5.47 -2.28 -20.81
C LEU A 60 6.20 -1.27 -19.91
N MET A 61 6.83 -0.27 -20.51
CA MET A 61 7.45 0.86 -19.82
C MET A 61 6.53 2.08 -19.68
N ASP A 62 5.21 1.90 -19.96
CA ASP A 62 4.18 2.95 -19.98
C ASP A 62 4.47 4.10 -20.96
N LEU A 63 5.18 3.84 -22.05
CA LEU A 63 5.34 4.84 -23.08
C LEU A 63 4.05 5.01 -23.90
N PRO A 64 3.58 6.25 -24.10
CA PRO A 64 2.47 6.53 -24.99
C PRO A 64 2.80 6.11 -26.45
N LEU A 65 1.80 5.64 -27.18
CA LEU A 65 1.98 5.20 -28.57
C LEU A 65 2.60 6.28 -29.50
N GLN A 66 2.34 7.57 -29.20
CA GLN A 66 2.93 8.68 -29.96
C GLN A 66 4.45 8.83 -29.70
N GLU A 67 4.91 8.59 -28.50
CA GLU A 67 6.34 8.57 -28.17
C GLU A 67 7.01 7.36 -28.78
N ILE A 68 6.39 6.18 -28.68
CA ILE A 68 6.86 4.95 -29.32
C ILE A 68 7.03 5.16 -30.83
N LYS A 69 6.10 5.83 -31.48
CA LYS A 69 6.19 6.14 -32.90
C LYS A 69 7.44 6.95 -33.25
N LYS A 70 7.75 7.98 -32.45
CA LYS A 70 8.96 8.80 -32.64
C LYS A 70 10.22 7.97 -32.47
N VAL A 71 10.27 7.11 -31.44
CA VAL A 71 11.43 6.23 -31.17
C VAL A 71 11.69 5.25 -32.30
N LEU A 72 10.64 4.69 -32.89
CA LEU A 72 10.74 3.78 -34.03
C LEU A 72 11.24 4.44 -35.32
N GLU A 73 11.29 5.76 -35.38
CA GLU A 73 11.76 6.57 -36.51
C GLU A 73 13.18 7.13 -36.26
N TYR A 74 13.81 6.81 -35.12
CA TYR A 74 15.20 7.22 -34.86
C TYR A 74 16.14 6.47 -35.81
N ASP A 75 16.94 7.23 -36.55
CA ASP A 75 18.05 6.79 -37.40
C ASP A 75 19.42 7.13 -36.83
N ASP A 76 19.45 7.91 -35.74
CA ASP A 76 20.61 8.37 -35.03
C ASP A 76 20.91 7.43 -33.85
N LEU A 77 22.09 6.81 -33.85
CA LEU A 77 22.50 5.85 -32.82
C LEU A 77 22.63 6.50 -31.43
N GLU A 78 23.05 7.77 -31.35
CA GLU A 78 23.16 8.46 -30.05
C GLU A 78 21.79 8.62 -29.41
N LYS A 79 20.76 9.04 -30.18
CA LYS A 79 19.39 9.14 -29.71
C LYS A 79 18.80 7.80 -29.29
N ILE A 80 19.17 6.73 -29.97
CA ILE A 80 18.73 5.37 -29.61
C ILE A 80 19.36 4.97 -28.27
N VAL A 81 20.66 5.22 -28.08
CA VAL A 81 21.36 4.92 -26.81
C VAL A 81 20.79 5.71 -25.66
N ASP A 82 20.60 7.02 -25.82
CA ASP A 82 20.00 7.89 -24.80
C ASP A 82 18.60 7.44 -24.41
N PHE A 83 17.80 7.10 -25.40
CA PHE A 83 16.45 6.57 -25.14
C PHE A 83 16.49 5.24 -24.36
N LEU A 84 17.36 4.31 -24.73
CA LEU A 84 17.50 3.03 -24.05
C LEU A 84 17.98 3.20 -22.61
N ALA A 85 18.93 4.14 -22.36
CA ALA A 85 19.38 4.46 -21.00
C ALA A 85 18.24 5.06 -20.14
N GLN A 86 17.40 5.91 -20.71
CA GLN A 86 16.22 6.44 -19.99
C GLN A 86 15.17 5.35 -19.73
N ALA A 87 14.98 4.44 -20.68
CA ALA A 87 14.06 3.31 -20.54
C ALA A 87 14.53 2.32 -19.46
N GLU A 88 15.83 2.03 -19.40
CA GLU A 88 16.45 1.21 -18.36
C GLU A 88 16.22 1.82 -16.98
N LYS A 89 16.51 3.12 -16.82
CA LYS A 89 16.26 3.82 -15.56
C LYS A 89 14.79 3.75 -15.11
N LYS A 90 13.83 3.96 -16.02
CA LYS A 90 12.40 3.80 -15.71
C LYS A 90 12.03 2.37 -15.30
N ALA A 91 12.64 1.37 -15.93
CA ALA A 91 12.43 -0.03 -15.56
C ALA A 91 12.95 -0.31 -14.15
N ASP A 92 14.12 0.21 -13.78
CA ASP A 92 14.71 0.08 -12.45
C ASP A 92 13.83 0.75 -11.38
N GLU A 93 13.32 1.97 -11.65
CA GLU A 93 12.40 2.67 -10.76
C GLU A 93 11.10 1.86 -10.52
N LYS A 94 10.54 1.24 -11.57
CA LYS A 94 9.38 0.34 -11.45
C LYS A 94 9.68 -0.91 -10.67
N MET A 95 10.82 -1.54 -10.91
CA MET A 95 11.25 -2.72 -10.16
C MET A 95 11.40 -2.39 -8.68
N ALA A 96 12.00 -1.26 -8.34
CA ALA A 96 12.12 -0.81 -6.96
C ALA A 96 10.75 -0.58 -6.30
N ALA A 97 9.81 0.06 -7.01
CA ALA A 97 8.44 0.27 -6.51
C ALA A 97 7.68 -1.04 -6.30
N LEU A 98 7.82 -2.00 -7.22
CA LEU A 98 7.20 -3.32 -7.09
C LEU A 98 7.83 -4.14 -5.96
N GLN A 99 9.14 -4.07 -5.78
CA GLN A 99 9.83 -4.72 -4.66
C GLN A 99 9.38 -4.14 -3.32
N TYR A 100 9.23 -2.82 -3.22
CA TYR A 100 8.69 -2.16 -2.04
C TYR A 100 7.26 -2.63 -1.74
N SER A 101 6.39 -2.64 -2.75
CA SER A 101 5.01 -3.13 -2.61
C SER A 101 4.96 -4.60 -2.18
N LYS A 102 5.82 -5.45 -2.78
CA LYS A 102 5.96 -6.86 -2.41
C LYS A 102 6.38 -7.03 -0.96
N SER A 103 7.34 -6.25 -0.47
CA SER A 103 7.78 -6.32 0.93
C SER A 103 6.66 -5.93 1.91
N LYS A 104 5.87 -4.90 1.58
CA LYS A 104 4.68 -4.54 2.38
C LYS A 104 3.65 -5.67 2.43
N ILE A 105 3.37 -6.33 1.30
CA ILE A 105 2.47 -7.49 1.25
C ILE A 105 3.01 -8.65 2.09
N GLN A 106 4.31 -8.92 2.04
CA GLN A 106 4.94 -9.98 2.82
C GLN A 106 4.87 -9.71 4.33
N LEU A 107 5.08 -8.47 4.76
CA LEU A 107 4.92 -8.06 6.16
C LEU A 107 3.48 -8.22 6.63
N ALA A 108 2.53 -7.75 5.85
CA ALA A 108 1.10 -7.92 6.16
C ALA A 108 0.75 -9.41 6.26
N LYS A 109 1.17 -10.25 5.29
CA LYS A 109 0.93 -11.68 5.31
C LYS A 109 1.50 -12.35 6.57
N ALA A 110 2.74 -12.04 6.94
CA ALA A 110 3.37 -12.61 8.14
C ALA A 110 2.63 -12.23 9.43
N ASP A 111 2.10 -11.00 9.52
CA ASP A 111 1.28 -10.56 10.64
C ASP A 111 -0.04 -11.34 10.72
N TYR A 112 -0.69 -11.57 9.57
CA TYR A 112 -1.90 -12.41 9.51
C TYR A 112 -1.66 -13.85 9.91
N GLU A 113 -0.58 -14.44 9.44
CA GLU A 113 -0.22 -15.81 9.78
C GLU A 113 0.01 -15.93 11.30
N LYS A 114 0.66 -14.96 11.93
CA LYS A 114 0.80 -14.89 13.39
C LYS A 114 -0.54 -14.77 14.10
N LYS A 115 -1.44 -13.90 13.63
CA LYS A 115 -2.79 -13.73 14.19
C LYS A 115 -3.62 -14.99 14.06
N LEU A 116 -3.58 -15.65 12.91
CA LEU A 116 -4.26 -16.92 12.68
C LEU A 116 -3.78 -18.00 13.65
N GLN A 117 -2.45 -18.11 13.85
CA GLN A 117 -1.87 -19.04 14.82
C GLN A 117 -2.25 -18.69 16.27
N ALA A 118 -2.32 -17.38 16.60
CA ALA A 118 -2.75 -16.93 17.92
C ALA A 118 -4.24 -17.25 18.17
N GLN A 119 -5.11 -17.02 17.20
CA GLN A 119 -6.51 -17.37 17.28
C GLN A 119 -6.73 -18.89 17.48
N GLN A 120 -5.96 -19.72 16.80
CA GLN A 120 -6.01 -21.18 16.97
C GLN A 120 -5.55 -21.62 18.37
N LYS A 121 -4.65 -20.88 19.02
CA LYS A 121 -4.22 -21.12 20.40
C LYS A 121 -5.13 -20.51 21.46
N GLN A 122 -5.84 -19.42 21.13
CA GLN A 122 -6.70 -18.66 22.05
C GLN A 122 -8.11 -19.20 22.23
N GLN A 123 -8.50 -20.29 21.58
CA GLN A 123 -9.82 -20.94 21.83
C GLN A 123 -10.01 -21.45 23.27
N LYS A 124 -9.12 -21.12 24.22
CA LYS A 124 -9.17 -21.60 25.62
C LYS A 124 -9.07 -20.54 26.73
N LEU A 125 -9.12 -19.24 26.43
CA LEU A 125 -9.11 -18.19 27.45
C LEU A 125 -10.18 -17.14 27.09
N ASP A 126 -10.90 -16.64 28.10
CA ASP A 126 -11.99 -15.64 28.05
C ASP A 126 -11.68 -14.31 27.30
N GLY A 127 -11.17 -14.39 26.08
CA GLY A 127 -10.98 -13.22 25.19
C GLY A 127 -10.00 -12.13 25.65
N THR A 128 -9.55 -12.16 26.92
CA THR A 128 -8.63 -11.16 27.48
C THR A 128 -7.24 -11.74 27.75
N PHE A 129 -6.20 -10.92 27.62
CA PHE A 129 -4.81 -11.32 27.86
C PHE A 129 -4.00 -10.16 28.46
N LEU A 130 -2.96 -10.51 29.24
CA LEU A 130 -2.01 -9.54 29.77
C LEU A 130 -0.85 -9.37 28.79
N LYS A 131 -0.44 -8.11 28.59
CA LYS A 131 0.69 -7.76 27.73
C LYS A 131 1.52 -6.66 28.38
N GLU A 132 2.84 -6.84 28.35
CA GLU A 132 3.77 -5.80 28.76
C GLU A 132 4.13 -4.92 27.56
N TYR A 133 4.06 -3.62 27.77
CA TYR A 133 4.49 -2.63 26.78
C TYR A 133 5.65 -1.80 27.33
N PRO A 134 6.65 -1.46 26.49
CA PRO A 134 7.60 -0.41 26.81
C PRO A 134 6.88 0.93 26.88
N GLU A 135 7.55 1.94 27.39
CA GLU A 135 7.10 3.32 27.25
C GLU A 135 6.93 3.67 25.77
N ARG A 136 5.81 4.29 25.43
CA ARG A 136 5.47 4.70 24.05
C ARG A 136 5.09 6.17 24.04
N VAL A 137 5.64 6.92 23.12
CA VAL A 137 5.24 8.30 22.87
C VAL A 137 4.29 8.35 21.69
N ILE A 138 3.17 9.02 21.87
CA ILE A 138 2.13 9.18 20.86
C ILE A 138 1.92 10.67 20.58
N LEU A 139 1.62 11.01 19.33
CA LEU A 139 1.15 12.33 18.95
C LEU A 139 -0.37 12.28 18.79
N LEU A 140 -1.09 13.10 19.57
CA LEU A 140 -2.54 13.17 19.54
C LEU A 140 -3.02 14.08 18.40
N SER A 141 -4.10 13.71 17.74
CA SER A 141 -4.81 14.60 16.81
C SER A 141 -5.58 15.68 17.56
N ASP A 142 -5.69 16.87 16.99
CA ASP A 142 -6.53 17.94 17.52
C ASP A 142 -7.95 17.91 16.93
N THR A 143 -8.14 17.24 15.82
CA THR A 143 -9.37 17.30 15.00
C THR A 143 -10.00 15.94 14.72
N LEU A 144 -9.26 14.84 14.88
CA LEU A 144 -9.75 13.49 14.60
C LEU A 144 -10.03 12.75 15.90
N GLU A 145 -11.28 12.37 16.10
CA GLU A 145 -11.76 11.66 17.30
C GLU A 145 -12.02 10.17 17.03
N GLU A 146 -12.61 9.86 15.88
CA GLU A 146 -13.00 8.49 15.49
C GLU A 146 -12.39 8.08 14.14
N PRO A 147 -12.02 6.82 13.97
CA PRO A 147 -11.51 6.33 12.71
C PRO A 147 -12.61 6.25 11.64
N THR A 148 -12.30 6.74 10.45
CA THR A 148 -13.11 6.59 9.24
C THR A 148 -12.24 6.06 8.11
N LEU A 149 -12.85 5.52 7.06
CA LEU A 149 -12.10 5.07 5.87
C LEU A 149 -11.21 6.18 5.32
N ASP A 150 -11.73 7.41 5.25
CA ASP A 150 -11.02 8.55 4.68
C ASP A 150 -9.81 8.96 5.53
N ASN A 151 -9.96 9.04 6.86
CA ASN A 151 -8.87 9.47 7.72
C ASN A 151 -7.84 8.36 8.01
N LEU A 152 -8.23 7.08 7.97
CA LEU A 152 -7.29 5.97 8.11
C LEU A 152 -6.41 5.77 6.86
N TRP A 153 -6.93 6.06 5.67
CA TRP A 153 -6.16 5.94 4.43
C TRP A 153 -4.96 6.90 4.39
N ASN A 154 -5.13 8.10 4.95
CA ASN A 154 -4.13 9.16 4.96
C ASN A 154 -3.71 9.59 6.37
N TYR A 155 -3.90 8.76 7.39
CA TYR A 155 -3.72 9.21 8.78
C TYR A 155 -2.29 9.67 9.08
N LEU A 156 -1.26 9.01 8.54
CA LEU A 156 0.13 9.45 8.71
C LEU A 156 0.37 10.84 8.13
N SER A 157 -0.23 11.16 6.97
CA SER A 157 -0.14 12.50 6.37
C SER A 157 -0.69 13.56 7.31
N HIS A 158 -1.84 13.29 7.94
CA HIS A 158 -2.44 14.18 8.95
C HIS A 158 -1.46 14.49 10.11
N PHE A 159 -0.78 13.48 10.64
CA PHE A 159 0.18 13.67 11.73
C PHE A 159 1.47 14.37 11.26
N TYR A 160 1.96 14.07 10.05
CA TYR A 160 3.09 14.81 9.48
C TYR A 160 2.76 16.27 9.16
N GLU A 161 1.51 16.60 8.82
CA GLU A 161 1.06 17.98 8.63
C GLU A 161 1.03 18.75 9.95
N LYS A 162 0.67 18.10 11.05
CA LYS A 162 0.69 18.69 12.39
C LYS A 162 2.10 19.03 12.87
N VAL A 163 3.13 18.29 12.46
CA VAL A 163 4.51 18.57 12.82
C VAL A 163 5.01 19.81 12.09
N PRO A 164 5.57 20.83 12.81
CA PRO A 164 6.13 22.01 12.20
C PRO A 164 7.17 21.66 11.11
N PRO A 165 7.21 22.39 9.98
CA PRO A 165 8.11 22.05 8.86
C PRO A 165 9.58 21.87 9.26
N ALA A 166 10.07 22.69 10.21
CA ALA A 166 11.45 22.64 10.72
C ALA A 166 11.77 21.37 11.52
N LEU A 167 10.75 20.64 12.00
CA LEU A 167 10.90 19.47 12.84
C LEU A 167 10.56 18.16 12.11
N LYS A 168 10.02 18.21 10.89
CA LYS A 168 9.54 17.03 10.15
C LYS A 168 10.59 15.93 9.99
N GLU A 169 11.85 16.29 9.74
CA GLU A 169 12.94 15.33 9.59
C GLU A 169 13.31 14.61 10.91
N GLN A 170 12.90 15.17 12.02
CA GLN A 170 13.14 14.63 13.36
C GLN A 170 12.01 13.75 13.86
N PHE A 171 10.91 13.66 13.10
CA PHE A 171 9.77 12.79 13.41
C PHE A 171 9.76 11.58 12.49
N TYR A 172 9.45 10.43 13.09
CA TYR A 172 9.14 9.20 12.37
C TYR A 172 8.02 8.48 13.13
N PHE A 173 6.91 8.23 12.45
CA PHE A 173 5.76 7.52 13.01
C PHE A 173 5.77 6.06 12.59
N GLU A 174 5.36 5.19 13.51
CA GLU A 174 5.03 3.81 13.20
C GLU A 174 3.74 3.77 12.35
N ASP A 175 3.65 2.80 11.44
CA ASP A 175 2.43 2.58 10.63
C ASP A 175 1.34 1.91 11.48
N LEU A 176 0.95 2.60 12.56
CA LEU A 176 0.01 2.14 13.56
C LEU A 176 -0.84 3.32 14.05
N ALA A 177 -2.12 3.28 13.73
CA ALA A 177 -3.10 4.24 14.23
C ALA A 177 -3.73 3.73 15.53
N GLY A 178 -4.23 4.65 16.34
CA GLY A 178 -4.96 4.29 17.54
C GLY A 178 -5.91 5.38 18.00
N ILE A 179 -6.74 5.00 18.97
CA ILE A 179 -7.65 5.88 19.68
C ILE A 179 -7.18 5.97 21.13
N TYR A 180 -7.00 7.17 21.63
CA TYR A 180 -6.70 7.48 23.02
C TYR A 180 -7.87 8.19 23.65
N THR A 181 -8.33 7.69 24.79
CA THR A 181 -9.41 8.32 25.56
C THR A 181 -8.94 8.62 26.97
N GLU A 182 -9.04 9.87 27.40
CA GLU A 182 -8.72 10.34 28.75
C GLU A 182 -9.76 11.37 29.17
N ASN A 183 -10.31 11.25 30.38
CA ASN A 183 -11.34 12.16 30.93
C ASN A 183 -12.56 12.33 30.00
N GLY A 184 -12.96 11.28 29.28
CA GLY A 184 -14.06 11.31 28.32
C GLY A 184 -13.75 11.98 26.97
N ILE A 185 -12.54 12.49 26.79
CA ILE A 185 -12.08 13.08 25.52
C ILE A 185 -11.37 12.00 24.70
N THR A 186 -11.86 11.76 23.51
CA THR A 186 -11.32 10.77 22.58
C THR A 186 -10.58 11.46 21.43
N ARG A 187 -9.41 10.96 21.07
CA ARG A 187 -8.58 11.48 19.98
C ARG A 187 -7.85 10.36 19.25
N LEU A 188 -7.71 10.46 17.94
CA LEU A 188 -6.80 9.61 17.19
C LEU A 188 -5.34 9.97 17.53
N PHE A 189 -4.46 8.99 17.43
CA PHE A 189 -3.02 9.19 17.62
C PHE A 189 -2.17 8.38 16.64
N ALA A 190 -0.93 8.85 16.44
CA ALA A 190 0.14 8.10 15.82
C ALA A 190 1.24 7.79 16.83
N VAL A 191 1.87 6.62 16.73
CA VAL A 191 2.99 6.23 17.58
C VAL A 191 4.29 6.84 17.05
N CYS A 192 5.03 7.55 17.89
CA CYS A 192 6.29 8.18 17.56
C CYS A 192 7.45 7.20 17.79
N VAL A 193 8.17 6.83 16.72
CA VAL A 193 9.41 6.06 16.81
C VAL A 193 10.61 6.97 17.05
N ARG A 194 10.59 8.14 16.40
CA ARG A 194 11.55 9.23 16.61
C ARG A 194 10.77 10.54 16.71
N TYR A 195 11.15 11.35 17.67
CA TYR A 195 10.44 12.61 17.96
C TYR A 195 11.36 13.60 18.67
N VAL A 196 10.95 14.85 18.69
CA VAL A 196 11.45 15.91 19.57
C VAL A 196 10.27 16.49 20.32
N ASP A 197 10.53 17.12 21.46
CA ASP A 197 9.48 17.67 22.31
C ASP A 197 8.67 18.74 21.57
N MET A 198 7.35 18.57 21.59
CA MET A 198 6.37 19.51 21.03
C MET A 198 4.99 19.31 21.66
N ASP A 199 4.11 20.29 21.47
CA ASP A 199 2.72 20.21 21.92
C ASP A 199 1.97 19.04 21.24
N GLY A 200 1.11 18.39 22.02
CA GLY A 200 0.30 17.26 21.55
C GLY A 200 0.93 15.89 21.73
N LEU A 201 2.18 15.82 22.20
CA LEU A 201 2.78 14.55 22.59
C LEU A 201 2.19 14.07 23.93
N LYS A 202 1.99 12.75 24.04
CA LYS A 202 1.56 12.06 25.25
C LYS A 202 2.41 10.81 25.45
N VAL A 203 2.79 10.56 26.68
CA VAL A 203 3.53 9.34 27.06
C VAL A 203 2.56 8.29 27.56
N LEU A 204 2.54 7.13 26.91
CA LEU A 204 1.90 5.93 27.44
C LEU A 204 2.90 5.20 28.34
N PRO A 205 2.62 4.96 29.61
CA PRO A 205 3.58 4.42 30.55
C PRO A 205 4.02 2.99 30.16
N LYS A 206 5.27 2.69 30.49
CA LYS A 206 5.74 1.30 30.48
C LYS A 206 4.95 0.52 31.55
N GLY A 207 4.60 -0.74 31.25
CA GLY A 207 4.00 -1.62 32.26
C GLY A 207 3.03 -2.63 31.66
N ARG A 208 2.22 -3.21 32.53
CA ARG A 208 1.24 -4.24 32.17
C ARG A 208 -0.09 -3.62 31.79
N TYR A 209 -0.64 -4.15 30.71
CA TYR A 209 -1.96 -3.77 30.19
C TYR A 209 -2.83 -5.02 30.10
N LEU A 210 -4.08 -4.91 30.49
CA LEU A 210 -5.10 -5.89 30.13
C LEU A 210 -5.57 -5.55 28.73
N CYS A 211 -5.53 -6.54 27.83
CA CYS A 211 -5.84 -6.37 26.42
C CYS A 211 -6.94 -7.33 25.98
N ALA A 212 -7.69 -6.94 24.96
CA ALA A 212 -8.60 -7.81 24.21
C ALA A 212 -8.62 -7.42 22.75
N ASN A 213 -8.77 -8.42 21.88
CA ASN A 213 -9.01 -8.19 20.45
C ASN A 213 -10.51 -8.09 20.19
N CYS A 214 -10.91 -7.12 19.39
CA CYS A 214 -12.31 -6.91 19.04
C CYS A 214 -12.48 -6.38 17.60
N THR A 215 -13.73 -6.36 17.15
CA THR A 215 -14.14 -5.76 15.88
C THR A 215 -14.74 -4.36 16.12
N GLU A 216 -15.01 -3.61 15.05
CA GLU A 216 -15.71 -2.32 15.16
C GLU A 216 -17.07 -2.46 15.86
N GLU A 217 -17.79 -3.57 15.59
CA GLU A 217 -19.16 -3.79 16.10
C GLU A 217 -19.19 -3.97 17.62
N ASN A 218 -18.21 -4.67 18.21
CA ASN A 218 -18.18 -4.98 19.64
C ASN A 218 -17.14 -4.18 20.43
N ARG A 219 -16.45 -3.25 19.80
CA ARG A 219 -15.36 -2.43 20.37
C ARG A 219 -15.74 -1.74 21.68
N LYS A 220 -16.89 -1.05 21.69
CA LYS A 220 -17.36 -0.31 22.87
C LYS A 220 -17.66 -1.24 24.03
N GLN A 221 -18.39 -2.31 23.77
CA GLN A 221 -18.72 -3.32 24.78
C GLN A 221 -17.45 -3.98 25.35
N THR A 222 -16.52 -4.37 24.48
CA THR A 222 -15.23 -4.98 24.90
C THR A 222 -14.42 -4.02 25.78
N LEU A 223 -14.42 -2.72 25.47
CA LEU A 223 -13.75 -1.71 26.28
C LEU A 223 -14.37 -1.59 27.68
N GLU A 224 -15.70 -1.52 27.76
CA GLU A 224 -16.44 -1.44 29.03
C GLU A 224 -16.17 -2.69 29.89
N GLU A 225 -16.18 -3.88 29.29
CA GLU A 225 -15.86 -5.13 29.97
C GLU A 225 -14.43 -5.15 30.51
N LEU A 226 -13.44 -4.68 29.70
CA LEU A 226 -12.05 -4.59 30.16
C LEU A 226 -11.89 -3.62 31.34
N VAL A 227 -12.48 -2.43 31.25
CA VAL A 227 -12.47 -1.44 32.32
C VAL A 227 -13.06 -2.04 33.61
N HIS A 228 -14.20 -2.71 33.51
CA HIS A 228 -14.85 -3.36 34.65
C HIS A 228 -13.96 -4.45 35.27
N ILE A 229 -13.28 -5.27 34.43
CA ILE A 229 -12.33 -6.30 34.92
C ILE A 229 -11.16 -5.63 35.64
N VAL A 230 -10.60 -4.56 35.11
CA VAL A 230 -9.47 -3.83 35.74
C VAL A 230 -9.89 -3.25 37.08
N GLN A 231 -11.05 -2.65 37.18
CA GLN A 231 -11.60 -2.12 38.43
C GLN A 231 -11.86 -3.20 39.47
N THR A 232 -12.52 -4.28 39.07
CA THR A 232 -12.98 -5.30 40.03
C THR A 232 -11.89 -6.30 40.43
N LYS A 233 -11.06 -6.72 39.46
CA LYS A 233 -10.05 -7.78 39.69
C LYS A 233 -8.69 -7.22 40.08
N TYR A 234 -8.31 -6.05 39.55
CA TYR A 234 -7.01 -5.42 39.83
C TYR A 234 -7.09 -4.22 40.76
N GLY A 235 -8.30 -3.72 41.07
CA GLY A 235 -8.48 -2.60 41.96
C GLY A 235 -7.94 -1.25 41.47
N VAL A 236 -7.80 -1.12 40.14
CA VAL A 236 -7.23 0.06 39.47
C VAL A 236 -8.34 0.85 38.79
N GLU A 237 -8.39 2.17 39.04
CA GLU A 237 -9.25 3.10 38.31
C GLU A 237 -8.47 3.58 37.04
N PRO A 238 -8.87 3.17 35.82
CA PRO A 238 -8.16 3.57 34.62
C PRO A 238 -8.31 5.07 34.37
N THR A 239 -7.19 5.78 34.25
CA THR A 239 -7.17 7.21 33.92
C THR A 239 -7.27 7.45 32.41
N PHE A 240 -6.90 6.47 31.63
CA PHE A 240 -6.98 6.49 30.16
C PHE A 240 -7.20 5.09 29.59
N THR A 241 -7.63 5.03 28.35
CA THR A 241 -7.72 3.80 27.56
C THR A 241 -7.09 3.98 26.20
N VAL A 242 -6.58 2.88 25.63
CA VAL A 242 -5.95 2.86 24.31
C VAL A 242 -6.63 1.79 23.46
N GLN A 243 -6.90 2.10 22.22
CA GLN A 243 -7.41 1.15 21.25
C GLN A 243 -6.51 1.23 20.00
N LEU A 244 -5.67 0.22 19.79
CA LEU A 244 -4.86 0.15 18.59
C LEU A 244 -5.71 -0.33 17.42
N ILE A 245 -5.62 0.38 16.30
CA ILE A 245 -6.30 0.03 15.06
C ILE A 245 -5.36 -0.88 14.29
N VAL A 246 -5.70 -2.16 14.24
CA VAL A 246 -4.94 -3.16 13.51
C VAL A 246 -5.56 -3.30 12.13
N VAL A 247 -5.00 -2.59 11.16
CA VAL A 247 -5.40 -2.71 9.75
C VAL A 247 -5.02 -4.10 9.26
N SER A 248 -6.01 -4.96 9.19
CA SER A 248 -5.82 -6.33 8.77
C SER A 248 -6.39 -6.53 7.36
N GLY A 249 -5.58 -6.24 6.32
CA GLY A 249 -5.92 -6.41 4.91
C GLY A 249 -6.69 -5.27 4.27
N ILE A 250 -7.12 -5.51 3.04
CA ILE A 250 -7.65 -4.48 2.15
C ILE A 250 -9.04 -3.99 2.58
N LEU A 251 -9.77 -4.71 3.43
CA LEU A 251 -11.19 -4.46 3.66
C LEU A 251 -11.65 -4.50 5.13
N HIS A 252 -10.82 -4.94 6.07
CA HIS A 252 -11.22 -5.04 7.48
C HIS A 252 -10.10 -4.57 8.39
N TRP A 253 -10.44 -3.80 9.41
CA TRP A 253 -9.58 -3.54 10.55
C TRP A 253 -10.22 -4.09 11.82
N ASN A 254 -9.36 -4.53 12.72
CA ASN A 254 -9.72 -4.97 14.05
C ASN A 254 -9.08 -4.03 15.06
N TYR A 255 -9.45 -4.18 16.31
CA TYR A 255 -8.90 -3.39 17.39
C TYR A 255 -8.24 -4.30 18.43
N GLU A 256 -7.14 -3.84 19.00
CA GLU A 256 -6.61 -4.31 20.28
C GLU A 256 -6.92 -3.23 21.32
N VAL A 257 -7.88 -3.50 22.19
CA VAL A 257 -8.21 -2.61 23.29
C VAL A 257 -7.25 -2.86 24.43
N GLN A 258 -6.73 -1.80 25.07
CA GLN A 258 -5.73 -1.85 26.11
C GLN A 258 -6.12 -0.97 27.29
N VAL A 259 -6.12 -1.53 28.49
CA VAL A 259 -6.33 -0.80 29.74
C VAL A 259 -5.11 -1.02 30.62
N TYR A 260 -4.48 0.08 31.03
CA TYR A 260 -3.27 0.05 31.88
C TYR A 260 -3.60 -0.43 33.30
N ILE A 261 -2.75 -1.28 33.85
CA ILE A 261 -2.92 -1.84 35.19
C ILE A 261 -1.85 -1.29 36.13
N GLU A 262 -0.59 -1.48 35.79
CA GLU A 262 0.56 -1.07 36.62
C GLU A 262 1.88 -1.11 35.86
N SER A 263 2.92 -0.46 36.44
CA SER A 263 4.31 -0.47 35.93
C SER A 263 5.09 -1.69 36.42
#